data_4a8d38948dc098182c6366e4223e5a4d
#
_entry.id   4a8d38948dc098182c6366e4223e5a4d
#
_cell.length_a   1.000
_cell.length_b   1.000
_cell.length_c   1.000
_cell.angle_alpha   90.00
_cell.angle_beta   90.00
_cell.angle_gamma   90.00
#
_symmetry.space_group_name_H-M   'P 1'
#
loop_
_entity.id
_entity.type
_entity.pdbx_description
1 polymer ?
#
loop_
_entity_poly.entity_id
_entity_poly.type
_entity_poly.pdbx_seq_one_letter_code
_entity_poly.pdbx_strand_id
1 'polypeptide(L)'
;MWFWIVCGLLLGGLVFMFAYTYPIARYVYFTQLVRTEPEKWDRACSAPENEEQLAMWNAGVEWAEQNRDKVTEVKIENDGFELYGEYFDFGADRCVIVLPGRCECLMYSYYFAPPYKEAGFNVLVIDTRCHGKSSGKYNTIGVKESSDVIAWSKLLHERFGNREVWYHGICIGTAAGIFAITDKKCPEYVKGFVTEGCFVSFRETFKRHMIQQKRPLFPVLDLVMLLINRYTGTNVYKDKPINAIKKIKKDARVLFLYGEHDVFSIPEKSRQLFGACSAEDKKLVWFDKGGHSHLRINNTEKYDREIVEFFKR
;
A
#
# COMPACT_ATOMS: atom_id res chain seq x y z
N MET A 1 25.07 -44.81 -20.82
CA MET A 1 25.97 -44.32 -19.75
C MET A 1 26.08 -42.80 -19.70
N TRP A 2 26.47 -42.11 -20.77
CA TRP A 2 26.61 -40.67 -20.82
C TRP A 2 25.32 -39.88 -20.49
N PHE A 3 24.16 -40.32 -20.94
CA PHE A 3 22.86 -39.70 -20.64
C PHE A 3 22.59 -39.57 -19.14
N TRP A 4 22.82 -40.66 -18.38
CA TRP A 4 22.62 -40.65 -16.93
C TRP A 4 23.64 -39.80 -16.17
N ILE A 5 24.86 -39.70 -16.71
CA ILE A 5 25.89 -38.80 -16.13
C ILE A 5 25.49 -37.35 -16.31
N VAL A 6 25.03 -36.98 -17.53
CA VAL A 6 24.55 -35.63 -17.82
C VAL A 6 23.34 -35.26 -16.96
N CYS A 7 22.35 -36.16 -16.84
CA CYS A 7 21.19 -35.98 -15.97
C CYS A 7 21.60 -35.81 -14.50
N GLY A 8 22.55 -36.59 -14.01
CA GLY A 8 23.08 -36.49 -12.65
C GLY A 8 23.78 -35.16 -12.39
N LEU A 9 24.58 -34.67 -13.33
CA LEU A 9 25.25 -33.36 -13.23
C LEU A 9 24.26 -32.22 -13.25
N LEU A 10 23.24 -32.26 -14.13
CA LEU A 10 22.17 -31.24 -14.17
C LEU A 10 21.38 -31.21 -12.87
N LEU A 11 20.97 -32.40 -12.37
CA LEU A 11 20.24 -32.47 -11.10
C LEU A 11 21.09 -31.98 -9.92
N GLY A 12 22.37 -32.37 -9.86
CA GLY A 12 23.32 -31.88 -8.84
C GLY A 12 23.49 -30.37 -8.90
N GLY A 13 23.61 -29.81 -10.10
CA GLY A 13 23.68 -28.36 -10.31
C GLY A 13 22.41 -27.64 -9.85
N LEU A 14 21.23 -28.17 -10.15
CA LEU A 14 19.95 -27.64 -9.68
C LEU A 14 19.83 -27.70 -8.15
N VAL A 15 20.16 -28.84 -7.55
CA VAL A 15 20.15 -28.97 -6.08
C VAL A 15 21.10 -27.99 -5.41
N PHE A 16 22.31 -27.85 -5.93
CA PHE A 16 23.29 -26.89 -5.43
C PHE A 16 22.79 -25.45 -5.56
N MET A 17 22.23 -25.07 -6.72
CA MET A 17 21.64 -23.75 -6.95
C MET A 17 20.54 -23.45 -5.93
N PHE A 18 19.60 -24.37 -5.70
CA PHE A 18 18.54 -24.18 -4.73
C PHE A 18 19.06 -24.15 -3.28
N ALA A 19 20.00 -25.03 -2.92
CA ALA A 19 20.62 -25.03 -1.60
C ALA A 19 21.32 -23.69 -1.27
N TYR A 20 21.94 -23.05 -2.26
CA TYR A 20 22.60 -21.76 -2.11
C TYR A 20 21.61 -20.59 -2.11
N THR A 21 20.60 -20.60 -3.00
CA THR A 21 19.71 -19.44 -3.19
C THR A 21 18.51 -19.41 -2.25
N TYR A 22 18.08 -20.54 -1.71
CA TYR A 22 16.95 -20.60 -0.79
C TYR A 22 17.20 -19.86 0.55
N PRO A 23 18.37 -19.97 1.21
CA PRO A 23 18.67 -19.13 2.38
C PRO A 23 18.64 -17.63 2.08
N ILE A 24 19.12 -17.21 0.89
CA ILE A 24 19.07 -15.83 0.45
C ILE A 24 17.62 -15.36 0.27
N ALA A 25 16.79 -16.17 -0.38
CA ALA A 25 15.38 -15.88 -0.56
C ALA A 25 14.64 -15.77 0.78
N ARG A 26 14.92 -16.68 1.72
CA ARG A 26 14.40 -16.61 3.09
C ARG A 26 14.82 -15.31 3.78
N TYR A 27 16.09 -14.96 3.74
CA TYR A 27 16.60 -13.73 4.32
C TYR A 27 15.86 -12.51 3.74
N VAL A 28 15.75 -12.41 2.41
CA VAL A 28 15.03 -11.33 1.73
C VAL A 28 13.57 -11.30 2.15
N TYR A 29 12.88 -12.44 2.18
CA TYR A 29 11.49 -12.53 2.59
C TYR A 29 11.27 -12.06 4.03
N PHE A 30 12.04 -12.59 4.98
CA PHE A 30 11.87 -12.28 6.40
C PHE A 30 12.27 -10.83 6.72
N THR A 31 13.28 -10.28 6.07
CA THR A 31 13.67 -8.87 6.27
C THR A 31 12.68 -7.89 5.66
N GLN A 32 12.04 -8.23 4.54
CA GLN A 32 11.23 -7.28 3.77
C GLN A 32 9.72 -7.40 3.99
N LEU A 33 9.22 -8.58 4.40
CA LEU A 33 7.77 -8.86 4.39
C LEU A 33 7.26 -9.52 5.68
N VAL A 34 8.11 -9.68 6.67
CA VAL A 34 7.72 -10.32 7.95
C VAL A 34 8.12 -9.41 9.10
N ARG A 35 7.19 -9.15 10.01
CA ARG A 35 7.49 -8.52 11.31
C ARG A 35 8.15 -9.57 12.20
N THR A 36 9.46 -9.52 12.27
CA THR A 36 10.28 -10.47 13.03
C THR A 36 10.37 -10.11 14.49
N GLU A 37 10.26 -8.83 14.81
CA GLU A 37 10.39 -8.25 16.15
C GLU A 37 9.31 -7.20 16.36
N PRO A 38 8.83 -6.97 17.59
CA PRO A 38 7.77 -5.98 17.88
C PRO A 38 8.10 -4.57 17.39
N GLU A 39 9.37 -4.17 17.47
CA GLU A 39 9.85 -2.83 17.12
C GLU A 39 9.94 -2.61 15.60
N LYS A 40 9.94 -3.69 14.82
CA LYS A 40 9.96 -3.59 13.38
C LYS A 40 8.63 -3.07 12.85
N TRP A 41 8.69 -1.99 12.07
CA TRP A 41 7.52 -1.28 11.53
C TRP A 41 6.58 -0.73 12.61
N ASP A 42 7.13 -0.44 13.78
CA ASP A 42 6.43 0.21 14.85
C ASP A 42 6.37 1.73 14.63
N ARG A 43 5.98 2.49 15.63
CA ARG A 43 5.71 3.94 15.58
C ARG A 43 6.99 4.76 15.56
N ALA A 44 7.79 4.55 14.51
CA ALA A 44 9.00 5.27 14.24
C ALA A 44 9.14 5.54 12.73
N CYS A 45 9.89 6.58 12.36
CA CYS A 45 10.19 6.84 10.97
C CYS A 45 10.93 5.64 10.37
N SER A 46 10.46 5.14 9.24
CA SER A 46 10.97 3.91 8.60
C SER A 46 12.36 4.08 7.97
N ALA A 47 12.73 5.32 7.63
CA ALA A 47 14.01 5.67 7.01
C ALA A 47 14.48 7.06 7.48
N PRO A 48 14.89 7.20 8.76
CA PRO A 48 15.26 8.51 9.33
C PRO A 48 16.54 9.09 8.71
N GLU A 49 17.32 8.27 8.01
CA GLU A 49 18.49 8.69 7.24
C GLU A 49 18.11 9.36 5.90
N ASN A 50 16.88 9.23 5.44
CA ASN A 50 16.35 9.92 4.27
C ASN A 50 15.72 11.25 4.71
N GLU A 51 16.30 12.38 4.32
CA GLU A 51 15.87 13.72 4.74
C GLU A 51 14.40 14.00 4.35
N GLU A 52 13.96 13.61 3.15
CA GLU A 52 12.57 13.80 2.72
C GLU A 52 11.61 12.96 3.56
N GLN A 53 11.96 11.70 3.83
CA GLN A 53 11.15 10.80 4.64
C GLN A 53 11.01 11.33 6.08
N LEU A 54 12.12 11.80 6.66
CA LEU A 54 12.12 12.39 8.00
C LEU A 54 11.31 13.71 8.05
N ALA A 55 11.42 14.55 7.02
CA ALA A 55 10.63 15.77 6.91
C ALA A 55 9.13 15.49 6.79
N MET A 56 8.73 14.51 5.98
CA MET A 56 7.34 14.05 5.88
C MET A 56 6.81 13.52 7.22
N TRP A 57 7.61 12.70 7.90
CA TRP A 57 7.28 12.19 9.23
C TRP A 57 7.05 13.31 10.23
N ASN A 58 7.99 14.25 10.36
CA ASN A 58 7.91 15.35 11.31
C ASN A 58 6.70 16.25 11.02
N ALA A 59 6.48 16.60 9.75
CA ALA A 59 5.33 17.42 9.35
C ALA A 59 3.99 16.71 9.63
N GLY A 60 3.95 15.37 9.43
CA GLY A 60 2.77 14.57 9.77
C GLY A 60 2.49 14.53 11.27
N VAL A 61 3.50 14.30 12.09
CA VAL A 61 3.39 14.30 13.55
C VAL A 61 2.96 15.66 14.07
N GLU A 62 3.55 16.74 13.56
CA GLU A 62 3.15 18.11 13.90
C GLU A 62 1.67 18.38 13.56
N TRP A 63 1.23 17.97 12.37
CA TRP A 63 -0.18 18.09 11.98
C TRP A 63 -1.11 17.33 12.92
N ALA A 64 -0.75 16.10 13.32
CA ALA A 64 -1.55 15.31 14.26
C ALA A 64 -1.63 15.96 15.64
N GLU A 65 -0.54 16.52 16.17
CA GLU A 65 -0.54 17.27 17.43
C GLU A 65 -1.42 18.54 17.37
N GLN A 66 -1.39 19.28 16.25
CA GLN A 66 -2.26 20.44 16.03
C GLN A 66 -3.76 20.08 15.97
N ASN A 67 -4.10 18.83 15.72
CA ASN A 67 -5.47 18.33 15.63
C ASN A 67 -5.80 17.28 16.72
N ARG A 68 -5.05 17.29 17.82
CA ARG A 68 -5.16 16.29 18.89
C ARG A 68 -6.53 16.28 19.58
N ASP A 69 -7.22 17.41 19.61
CA ASP A 69 -8.57 17.54 20.14
C ASP A 69 -9.66 16.89 19.26
N LYS A 70 -9.32 16.51 18.03
CA LYS A 70 -10.21 15.90 17.05
C LYS A 70 -10.03 14.38 16.93
N VAL A 71 -8.99 13.82 17.56
CA VAL A 71 -8.65 12.41 17.35
C VAL A 71 -9.38 11.48 18.32
N THR A 72 -9.86 10.38 17.81
CA THR A 72 -10.37 9.24 18.57
C THR A 72 -9.60 7.99 18.16
N GLU A 73 -8.94 7.33 19.13
CA GLU A 73 -8.36 6.02 18.92
C GLU A 73 -9.46 4.99 18.65
N VAL A 74 -9.27 4.17 17.65
CA VAL A 74 -10.23 3.13 17.25
C VAL A 74 -9.55 1.79 17.07
N LYS A 75 -10.29 0.74 17.40
CA LYS A 75 -9.87 -0.65 17.18
C LYS A 75 -10.98 -1.42 16.53
N ILE A 76 -10.63 -2.36 15.68
CA ILE A 76 -11.53 -3.38 15.15
C ILE A 76 -10.86 -4.75 15.26
N GLU A 77 -11.67 -5.78 15.27
CA GLU A 77 -11.22 -7.16 15.08
C GLU A 77 -11.69 -7.64 13.72
N ASN A 78 -10.78 -8.13 12.88
CA ASN A 78 -11.10 -8.70 11.58
C ASN A 78 -10.19 -9.88 11.26
N ASP A 79 -10.75 -10.98 10.79
CA ASP A 79 -10.03 -12.23 10.46
C ASP A 79 -9.10 -12.74 11.59
N GLY A 80 -9.44 -12.47 12.86
CA GLY A 80 -8.65 -12.83 14.04
C GLY A 80 -7.46 -11.91 14.32
N PHE A 81 -7.43 -10.71 13.71
CA PHE A 81 -6.44 -9.68 13.97
C PHE A 81 -7.08 -8.49 14.69
N GLU A 82 -6.47 -8.03 15.79
CA GLU A 82 -6.75 -6.72 16.37
C GLU A 82 -6.03 -5.67 15.51
N LEU A 83 -6.81 -4.72 14.99
CA LEU A 83 -6.34 -3.65 14.13
C LEU A 83 -6.57 -2.30 14.81
N TYR A 84 -5.62 -1.40 14.64
CA TYR A 84 -5.58 -0.10 15.28
C TYR A 84 -5.64 1.03 14.24
N GLY A 85 -6.35 2.11 14.60
CA GLY A 85 -6.44 3.32 13.80
C GLY A 85 -6.74 4.55 14.64
N GLU A 86 -6.65 5.71 14.02
CA GLU A 86 -6.97 7.00 14.62
C GLU A 86 -7.89 7.77 13.69
N TYR A 87 -9.06 8.11 14.19
CA TYR A 87 -10.09 8.85 13.47
C TYR A 87 -10.09 10.30 13.89
N PHE A 88 -9.88 11.20 12.94
CA PHE A 88 -9.93 12.64 13.10
C PHE A 88 -11.29 13.15 12.63
N ASP A 89 -12.09 13.66 13.56
CA ASP A 89 -13.44 14.18 13.31
C ASP A 89 -13.40 15.69 13.10
N PHE A 90 -13.63 16.12 11.88
CA PHE A 90 -13.77 17.52 11.48
C PHE A 90 -15.23 17.93 11.24
N GLY A 91 -16.19 17.09 11.64
CA GLY A 91 -17.62 17.32 11.46
C GLY A 91 -18.12 17.12 10.04
N ALA A 92 -17.42 16.33 9.23
CA ALA A 92 -17.77 16.07 7.84
C ALA A 92 -18.64 14.82 7.68
N ASP A 93 -19.48 14.78 6.63
CA ASP A 93 -20.25 13.60 6.23
C ASP A 93 -19.40 12.56 5.46
N ARG A 94 -18.21 12.95 5.02
CA ARG A 94 -17.29 12.15 4.23
C ARG A 94 -16.04 11.82 5.02
N CYS A 95 -15.50 10.60 4.84
CA CYS A 95 -14.24 10.22 5.45
C CYS A 95 -13.30 9.59 4.42
N VAL A 96 -12.01 9.89 4.52
CA VAL A 96 -10.95 9.19 3.80
C VAL A 96 -10.20 8.24 4.74
N ILE A 97 -9.96 7.00 4.29
CA ILE A 97 -9.04 6.07 4.93
C ILE A 97 -7.69 6.18 4.22
N VAL A 98 -6.66 6.62 4.93
CA VAL A 98 -5.29 6.67 4.40
C VAL A 98 -4.60 5.34 4.69
N LEU A 99 -4.16 4.67 3.62
CA LEU A 99 -3.58 3.34 3.63
C LEU A 99 -2.06 3.47 3.42
N PRO A 100 -1.23 3.26 4.46
CA PRO A 100 0.20 3.49 4.38
C PRO A 100 0.92 2.52 3.44
N GLY A 101 2.14 2.88 3.09
CA GLY A 101 3.07 2.06 2.31
C GLY A 101 3.62 0.87 3.09
N ARG A 102 4.46 0.10 2.42
CA ARG A 102 5.19 -1.00 3.06
C ARG A 102 6.19 -0.44 4.08
N CYS A 103 6.25 -1.07 5.24
CA CYS A 103 7.10 -0.68 6.37
C CYS A 103 6.67 0.60 7.11
N GLU A 104 5.53 1.18 6.76
CA GLU A 104 5.01 2.40 7.37
C GLU A 104 3.87 2.09 8.36
N CYS A 105 3.88 2.77 9.51
CA CYS A 105 2.75 2.79 10.43
C CYS A 105 1.81 3.96 10.14
N LEU A 106 0.70 4.06 10.86
CA LEU A 106 -0.29 5.12 10.65
C LEU A 106 0.28 6.54 10.80
N MET A 107 1.33 6.74 11.59
CA MET A 107 1.92 8.08 11.81
C MET A 107 2.48 8.70 10.51
N TYR A 108 2.98 7.87 9.59
CA TYR A 108 3.35 8.32 8.25
C TYR A 108 2.15 8.86 7.48
N SER A 109 0.97 8.28 7.69
CA SER A 109 -0.26 8.67 7.00
C SER A 109 -0.78 10.06 7.41
N TYR A 110 -0.40 10.58 8.57
CA TYR A 110 -0.76 11.94 8.98
C TYR A 110 -0.32 12.99 7.96
N TYR A 111 0.84 12.77 7.34
CA TYR A 111 1.38 13.67 6.34
C TYR A 111 0.42 13.90 5.16
N PHE A 112 -0.42 12.94 4.82
CA PHE A 112 -1.35 13.00 3.71
C PHE A 112 -2.75 13.52 4.09
N ALA A 113 -2.98 13.83 5.36
CA ALA A 113 -4.29 14.25 5.86
C ALA A 113 -4.69 15.72 5.53
N PRO A 114 -3.77 16.71 5.49
CA PRO A 114 -4.12 18.14 5.29
C PRO A 114 -5.05 18.43 4.10
N PRO A 115 -4.79 17.95 2.86
CA PRO A 115 -5.65 18.27 1.72
C PRO A 115 -7.07 17.69 1.85
N TYR A 116 -7.24 16.60 2.60
CA TYR A 116 -8.57 16.04 2.88
C TYR A 116 -9.36 16.87 3.88
N LYS A 117 -8.71 17.36 4.94
CA LYS A 117 -9.33 18.33 5.86
C LYS A 117 -9.79 19.57 5.10
N GLU A 118 -8.96 20.13 4.20
CA GLU A 118 -9.31 21.25 3.34
C GLU A 118 -10.48 20.93 2.39
N ALA A 119 -10.51 19.70 1.85
CA ALA A 119 -11.59 19.24 0.99
C ALA A 119 -12.88 18.89 1.75
N GLY A 120 -12.94 19.05 3.08
CA GLY A 120 -14.12 18.78 3.91
C GLY A 120 -14.35 17.30 4.20
N PHE A 121 -13.30 16.59 4.58
CA PHE A 121 -13.34 15.18 5.00
C PHE A 121 -12.93 15.02 6.46
N ASN A 122 -13.51 14.05 7.12
CA ASN A 122 -12.89 13.37 8.25
C ASN A 122 -11.76 12.46 7.74
N VAL A 123 -10.81 12.13 8.59
CA VAL A 123 -9.65 11.31 8.20
C VAL A 123 -9.51 10.14 9.16
N LEU A 124 -9.44 8.93 8.62
CA LEU A 124 -9.00 7.74 9.35
C LEU A 124 -7.61 7.33 8.86
N VAL A 125 -6.66 7.26 9.76
CA VAL A 125 -5.34 6.65 9.51
C VAL A 125 -5.26 5.32 10.24
N ILE A 126 -4.66 4.32 9.62
CA ILE A 126 -4.65 2.96 10.14
C ILE A 126 -3.25 2.36 10.18
N ASP A 127 -3.00 1.54 11.20
CA ASP A 127 -1.92 0.57 11.15
C ASP A 127 -2.42 -0.66 10.39
N THR A 128 -1.81 -0.98 9.26
CA THR A 128 -2.11 -2.23 8.55
C THR A 128 -1.66 -3.44 9.37
N ARG A 129 -2.14 -4.64 9.02
CA ARG A 129 -1.66 -5.89 9.66
C ARG A 129 -0.15 -5.88 9.75
N CYS A 130 0.41 -6.36 10.86
CA CYS A 130 1.85 -6.45 11.18
C CYS A 130 2.60 -5.10 11.28
N HIS A 131 1.91 -3.97 11.33
CA HIS A 131 2.52 -2.65 11.51
C HIS A 131 1.97 -1.95 12.75
N GLY A 132 2.76 -1.04 13.32
CA GLY A 132 2.37 -0.23 14.48
C GLY A 132 1.76 -1.05 15.61
N LYS A 133 0.60 -0.61 16.12
CA LYS A 133 -0.15 -1.29 17.19
C LYS A 133 -1.04 -2.44 16.67
N SER A 134 -1.18 -2.63 15.36
CA SER A 134 -1.96 -3.73 14.79
C SER A 134 -1.25 -5.06 14.93
N SER A 135 -2.02 -6.11 15.21
CA SER A 135 -1.50 -7.48 15.32
C SER A 135 -1.13 -8.08 13.96
N GLY A 136 -0.45 -9.20 13.99
CA GLY A 136 -0.03 -9.93 12.81
C GLY A 136 1.48 -10.01 12.66
N LYS A 137 1.91 -10.84 11.71
CA LYS A 137 3.32 -11.11 11.46
C LYS A 137 3.72 -10.96 10.00
N TYR A 138 2.81 -11.29 9.09
CA TYR A 138 3.10 -11.39 7.65
C TYR A 138 2.38 -10.29 6.88
N ASN A 139 3.14 -9.51 6.10
CA ASN A 139 2.56 -8.60 5.12
C ASN A 139 2.01 -9.43 3.95
N THR A 140 0.75 -9.24 3.60
CA THR A 140 0.06 -10.00 2.55
C THR A 140 -0.06 -9.20 1.26
N ILE A 141 0.81 -8.20 1.09
CA ILE A 141 0.96 -7.40 -0.13
C ILE A 141 -0.32 -6.69 -0.60
N GLY A 142 -1.18 -6.32 0.34
CA GLY A 142 -2.46 -5.66 0.09
C GLY A 142 -3.64 -6.62 -0.10
N VAL A 143 -3.40 -7.91 -0.32
CA VAL A 143 -4.47 -8.86 -0.69
C VAL A 143 -5.43 -9.13 0.47
N LYS A 144 -4.92 -9.54 1.63
CA LYS A 144 -5.75 -9.77 2.81
C LYS A 144 -6.05 -8.50 3.60
N GLU A 145 -5.17 -7.52 3.52
CA GLU A 145 -5.40 -6.18 4.06
C GLU A 145 -6.65 -5.52 3.47
N SER A 146 -7.09 -5.93 2.28
CA SER A 146 -8.32 -5.42 1.66
C SER A 146 -9.58 -5.73 2.47
N SER A 147 -9.65 -6.87 3.16
CA SER A 147 -10.76 -7.18 4.07
C SER A 147 -10.79 -6.26 5.27
N ASP A 148 -9.63 -5.83 5.76
CA ASP A 148 -9.51 -4.88 6.86
C ASP A 148 -10.00 -3.49 6.45
N VAL A 149 -9.64 -3.04 5.23
CA VAL A 149 -10.10 -1.76 4.67
C VAL A 149 -11.64 -1.74 4.57
N ILE A 150 -12.25 -2.85 4.16
CA ILE A 150 -13.72 -2.98 4.14
C ILE A 150 -14.30 -2.94 5.56
N ALA A 151 -13.66 -3.59 6.53
CA ALA A 151 -14.10 -3.57 7.94
C ALA A 151 -13.99 -2.15 8.54
N TRP A 152 -12.91 -1.43 8.25
CA TRP A 152 -12.76 -0.02 8.62
C TRP A 152 -13.84 0.87 7.99
N SER A 153 -14.19 0.62 6.72
CA SER A 153 -15.27 1.37 6.04
C SER A 153 -16.61 1.18 6.75
N LYS A 154 -16.90 -0.03 7.24
CA LYS A 154 -18.12 -0.31 8.01
C LYS A 154 -18.12 0.43 9.35
N LEU A 155 -17.00 0.41 10.09
CA LEU A 155 -16.87 1.17 11.33
C LEU A 155 -17.17 2.65 11.12
N LEU A 156 -16.62 3.26 10.05
CA LEU A 156 -16.83 4.68 9.74
C LEU A 156 -18.30 5.01 9.50
N HIS A 157 -19.01 4.14 8.80
CA HIS A 157 -20.43 4.34 8.52
C HIS A 157 -21.31 4.06 9.75
N GLU A 158 -21.11 2.94 10.41
CA GLU A 158 -21.97 2.45 11.50
C GLU A 158 -21.75 3.20 12.83
N ARG A 159 -20.50 3.53 13.17
CA ARG A 159 -20.16 4.18 14.43
C ARG A 159 -20.08 5.71 14.33
N PHE A 160 -19.53 6.22 13.24
CA PHE A 160 -19.27 7.65 13.08
C PHE A 160 -20.23 8.35 12.11
N GLY A 161 -21.16 7.61 11.48
CA GLY A 161 -22.20 8.18 10.63
C GLY A 161 -21.69 8.75 9.30
N ASN A 162 -20.46 8.42 8.88
CA ASN A 162 -19.94 8.90 7.61
C ASN A 162 -20.76 8.30 6.45
N ARG A 163 -21.35 9.16 5.63
CA ARG A 163 -22.22 8.76 4.51
C ARG A 163 -21.43 8.30 3.30
N GLU A 164 -20.23 8.84 3.13
CA GLU A 164 -19.32 8.48 2.06
C GLU A 164 -17.94 8.13 2.63
N VAL A 165 -17.36 7.06 2.12
CA VAL A 165 -16.01 6.62 2.44
C VAL A 165 -15.16 6.62 1.18
N TRP A 166 -13.93 7.07 1.32
CA TRP A 166 -12.94 7.13 0.26
C TRP A 166 -11.65 6.50 0.74
N TYR A 167 -10.85 6.02 -0.19
CA TYR A 167 -9.52 5.48 0.14
C TYR A 167 -8.44 6.37 -0.43
N HIS A 168 -7.33 6.50 0.27
CA HIS A 168 -6.08 7.01 -0.28
C HIS A 168 -4.98 6.00 0.03
N GLY A 169 -4.46 5.34 -0.99
CA GLY A 169 -3.41 4.35 -0.84
C GLY A 169 -2.06 4.85 -1.34
N ILE A 170 -1.03 4.54 -0.58
CA ILE A 170 0.37 4.80 -0.91
C ILE A 170 1.06 3.45 -1.13
N CYS A 171 1.75 3.26 -2.25
CA CYS A 171 2.51 2.03 -2.55
C CYS A 171 1.66 0.75 -2.38
N ILE A 172 1.98 -0.08 -1.38
CA ILE A 172 1.24 -1.32 -1.07
C ILE A 172 -0.17 -1.04 -0.53
N GLY A 173 -0.36 0.09 0.15
CA GLY A 173 -1.67 0.56 0.58
C GLY A 173 -2.61 0.79 -0.61
N THR A 174 -2.06 1.22 -1.76
CA THR A 174 -2.83 1.33 -3.00
C THR A 174 -3.35 -0.04 -3.47
N ALA A 175 -2.54 -1.09 -3.38
CA ALA A 175 -2.98 -2.43 -3.74
C ALA A 175 -4.12 -2.91 -2.82
N ALA A 176 -4.02 -2.66 -1.50
CA ALA A 176 -5.08 -2.97 -0.55
C ALA A 176 -6.39 -2.24 -0.88
N GLY A 177 -6.31 -0.93 -1.20
CA GLY A 177 -7.46 -0.13 -1.63
C GLY A 177 -8.09 -0.63 -2.93
N ILE A 178 -7.29 -0.98 -3.95
CA ILE A 178 -7.80 -1.56 -5.21
C ILE A 178 -8.51 -2.89 -4.95
N PHE A 179 -7.92 -3.80 -4.18
CA PHE A 179 -8.56 -5.07 -3.87
C PHE A 179 -9.83 -4.85 -3.05
N ALA A 180 -9.85 -3.91 -2.10
CA ALA A 180 -11.02 -3.58 -1.31
C ALA A 180 -12.18 -3.02 -2.15
N ILE A 181 -11.93 -1.98 -2.96
CA ILE A 181 -12.98 -1.31 -3.75
C ILE A 181 -13.55 -2.20 -4.86
N THR A 182 -12.78 -3.22 -5.28
CA THR A 182 -13.21 -4.20 -6.30
C THR A 182 -13.77 -5.49 -5.74
N ASP A 183 -13.77 -5.66 -4.42
CA ASP A 183 -14.39 -6.80 -3.75
C ASP A 183 -15.92 -6.66 -3.77
N LYS A 184 -16.63 -7.77 -3.95
CA LYS A 184 -18.10 -7.81 -3.91
C LYS A 184 -18.71 -7.41 -2.57
N LYS A 185 -17.91 -7.51 -1.49
CA LYS A 185 -18.30 -7.10 -0.13
C LYS A 185 -18.07 -5.61 0.14
N CYS A 186 -17.46 -4.88 -0.81
CA CYS A 186 -17.23 -3.45 -0.67
C CYS A 186 -18.57 -2.71 -0.59
N PRO A 187 -18.81 -1.93 0.48
CA PRO A 187 -20.07 -1.21 0.64
C PRO A 187 -20.31 -0.17 -0.46
N GLU A 188 -21.57 0.14 -0.75
CA GLU A 188 -21.93 1.11 -1.80
C GLU A 188 -21.62 2.56 -1.43
N TYR A 189 -21.45 2.86 -0.13
CA TYR A 189 -21.01 4.17 0.33
C TYR A 189 -19.51 4.41 0.16
N VAL A 190 -18.73 3.42 -0.28
CA VAL A 190 -17.36 3.62 -0.75
C VAL A 190 -17.43 4.15 -2.19
N LYS A 191 -17.07 5.45 -2.36
CA LYS A 191 -17.32 6.19 -3.61
C LYS A 191 -16.12 6.26 -4.54
N GLY A 192 -14.91 6.09 -4.02
CA GLY A 192 -13.75 6.21 -4.88
C GLY A 192 -12.42 6.07 -4.15
N PHE A 193 -11.36 6.38 -4.89
CA PHE A 193 -10.02 6.04 -4.51
C PHE A 193 -8.99 7.03 -5.06
N VAL A 194 -8.07 7.48 -4.21
CA VAL A 194 -6.86 8.21 -4.60
C VAL A 194 -5.68 7.25 -4.49
N THR A 195 -4.90 7.13 -5.56
CA THR A 195 -3.80 6.16 -5.65
C THR A 195 -2.48 6.86 -5.87
N GLU A 196 -1.50 6.61 -5.01
CA GLU A 196 -0.14 7.08 -5.17
C GLU A 196 0.84 5.91 -5.30
N GLY A 197 1.59 5.89 -6.41
CA GLY A 197 2.66 4.92 -6.60
C GLY A 197 2.21 3.45 -6.65
N CYS A 198 1.04 3.15 -7.24
CA CYS A 198 0.60 1.76 -7.38
C CYS A 198 1.35 1.00 -8.46
N PHE A 199 1.46 -0.30 -8.25
CA PHE A 199 2.11 -1.23 -9.16
C PHE A 199 1.11 -2.15 -9.87
N VAL A 200 1.48 -2.64 -11.06
CA VAL A 200 0.65 -3.60 -11.82
C VAL A 200 0.62 -4.99 -11.21
N SER A 201 1.74 -5.41 -10.58
CA SER A 201 1.85 -6.67 -9.82
C SER A 201 2.98 -6.55 -8.80
N PHE A 202 2.82 -7.23 -7.66
CA PHE A 202 3.84 -7.19 -6.60
C PHE A 202 5.19 -7.76 -7.07
N ARG A 203 5.18 -8.84 -7.86
CA ARG A 203 6.41 -9.43 -8.42
C ARG A 203 7.20 -8.42 -9.24
N GLU A 204 6.52 -7.57 -10.03
CA GLU A 204 7.20 -6.57 -10.88
C GLU A 204 7.85 -5.47 -10.05
N THR A 205 7.11 -4.89 -9.08
CA THR A 205 7.68 -3.86 -8.21
C THR A 205 8.77 -4.42 -7.29
N PHE A 206 8.58 -5.64 -6.77
CA PHE A 206 9.60 -6.28 -5.92
C PHE A 206 10.87 -6.62 -6.68
N LYS A 207 10.77 -6.99 -7.96
CA LYS A 207 11.91 -7.10 -8.87
C LYS A 207 12.70 -5.80 -8.94
N ARG A 208 12.01 -4.65 -9.04
CA ARG A 208 12.64 -3.33 -9.05
C ARG A 208 13.37 -3.04 -7.73
N HIS A 209 12.75 -3.35 -6.60
CA HIS A 209 13.42 -3.25 -5.29
C HIS A 209 14.70 -4.09 -5.21
N MET A 210 14.66 -5.34 -5.70
CA MET A 210 15.85 -6.19 -5.71
C MET A 210 16.95 -5.63 -6.61
N ILE A 211 16.62 -5.05 -7.77
CA ILE A 211 17.58 -4.41 -8.67
C ILE A 211 18.24 -3.21 -7.98
N GLN A 212 17.45 -2.32 -7.37
CA GLN A 212 17.97 -1.15 -6.65
C GLN A 212 18.88 -1.54 -5.47
N GLN A 213 18.57 -2.66 -4.82
CA GLN A 213 19.37 -3.19 -3.72
C GLN A 213 20.51 -4.10 -4.18
N LYS A 214 20.77 -4.20 -5.49
CA LYS A 214 21.81 -5.06 -6.12
C LYS A 214 21.73 -6.52 -5.67
N ARG A 215 20.49 -7.04 -5.47
CA ARG A 215 20.26 -8.43 -5.07
C ARG A 215 20.08 -9.35 -6.28
N PRO A 216 20.47 -10.64 -6.17
CA PRO A 216 20.30 -11.60 -7.26
C PRO A 216 18.82 -11.82 -7.56
N LEU A 217 18.45 -11.83 -8.85
CA LEU A 217 17.05 -12.01 -9.27
C LEU A 217 16.68 -13.49 -9.37
N PHE A 218 17.37 -14.23 -10.22
CA PHE A 218 17.05 -15.64 -10.46
C PHE A 218 17.93 -16.57 -9.62
N PRO A 219 17.33 -17.58 -8.98
CA PRO A 219 15.91 -17.86 -8.80
C PRO A 219 15.31 -17.18 -7.54
N VAL A 220 16.06 -16.31 -6.86
CA VAL A 220 15.72 -15.72 -5.55
C VAL A 220 14.38 -15.00 -5.56
N LEU A 221 14.09 -14.21 -6.60
CA LEU A 221 12.82 -13.48 -6.73
C LEU A 221 11.62 -14.44 -6.70
N ASP A 222 11.68 -15.52 -7.50
CA ASP A 222 10.57 -16.45 -7.58
C ASP A 222 10.44 -17.31 -6.31
N LEU A 223 11.56 -17.62 -5.65
CA LEU A 223 11.54 -18.25 -4.32
C LEU A 223 10.90 -17.33 -3.27
N VAL A 224 11.17 -16.02 -3.29
CA VAL A 224 10.47 -15.06 -2.41
C VAL A 224 8.96 -15.06 -2.70
N MET A 225 8.55 -15.04 -3.96
CA MET A 225 7.12 -15.11 -4.32
C MET A 225 6.46 -16.40 -3.80
N LEU A 226 7.15 -17.53 -3.89
CA LEU A 226 6.68 -18.80 -3.34
C LEU A 226 6.59 -18.78 -1.81
N LEU A 227 7.55 -18.13 -1.12
CA LEU A 227 7.50 -17.95 0.34
C LEU A 227 6.29 -17.08 0.75
N ILE A 228 5.99 -15.99 0.02
CA ILE A 228 4.76 -15.23 0.25
C ILE A 228 3.55 -16.14 0.17
N ASN A 229 3.40 -16.86 -0.95
CA ASN A 229 2.26 -17.77 -1.13
C ASN A 229 2.16 -18.80 0.00
N ARG A 230 3.29 -19.37 0.42
CA ARG A 230 3.36 -20.40 1.46
C ARG A 230 2.97 -19.89 2.85
N TYR A 231 3.44 -18.72 3.24
CA TYR A 231 3.23 -18.17 4.59
C TYR A 231 1.94 -17.37 4.73
N THR A 232 1.47 -16.74 3.67
CA THR A 232 0.31 -15.85 3.73
C THR A 232 -0.96 -16.46 3.12
N GLY A 233 -0.81 -17.49 2.28
CA GLY A 233 -1.91 -18.07 1.51
C GLY A 233 -2.41 -17.15 0.37
N THR A 234 -1.70 -16.03 0.08
CA THR A 234 -1.98 -15.18 -1.09
C THR A 234 -1.34 -15.76 -2.34
N ASN A 235 -1.96 -15.59 -3.50
CA ASN A 235 -1.38 -16.03 -4.76
C ASN A 235 -0.82 -14.86 -5.55
N VAL A 236 0.45 -14.53 -5.33
CA VAL A 236 1.15 -13.37 -5.95
C VAL A 236 1.04 -13.36 -7.48
N TYR A 237 0.93 -14.54 -8.11
CA TYR A 237 0.84 -14.65 -9.57
C TYR A 237 -0.57 -14.39 -10.11
N LYS A 238 -1.60 -14.57 -9.29
CA LYS A 238 -3.03 -14.34 -9.64
C LYS A 238 -3.52 -13.00 -9.09
N ASP A 239 -3.17 -12.70 -7.83
CA ASP A 239 -3.65 -11.52 -7.09
C ASP A 239 -2.83 -10.29 -7.51
N LYS A 240 -3.23 -9.68 -8.63
CA LYS A 240 -2.54 -8.52 -9.22
C LYS A 240 -3.46 -7.31 -9.27
N PRO A 241 -3.03 -6.12 -8.82
CA PRO A 241 -3.81 -4.90 -8.92
C PRO A 241 -4.31 -4.62 -10.34
N ILE A 242 -3.49 -4.90 -11.38
CA ILE A 242 -3.89 -4.73 -12.78
C ILE A 242 -5.10 -5.58 -13.21
N ASN A 243 -5.33 -6.72 -12.55
CA ASN A 243 -6.48 -7.57 -12.84
C ASN A 243 -7.69 -7.15 -12.00
N ALA A 244 -7.47 -6.67 -10.78
CA ALA A 244 -8.53 -6.21 -9.89
C ALA A 244 -9.14 -4.90 -10.40
N ILE A 245 -8.33 -3.91 -10.79
CA ILE A 245 -8.80 -2.57 -11.18
C ILE A 245 -9.74 -2.58 -12.41
N LYS A 246 -9.69 -3.63 -13.22
CA LYS A 246 -10.64 -3.87 -14.33
C LYS A 246 -12.07 -4.14 -13.85
N LYS A 247 -12.24 -4.43 -12.55
CA LYS A 247 -13.52 -4.76 -11.92
C LYS A 247 -14.09 -3.62 -11.09
N ILE A 248 -13.37 -2.49 -11.01
CA ILE A 248 -13.88 -1.33 -10.29
C ILE A 248 -15.21 -0.88 -10.91
N LYS A 249 -16.15 -0.46 -10.07
CA LYS A 249 -17.45 0.01 -10.54
C LYS A 249 -17.27 1.23 -11.45
N LYS A 250 -18.10 1.35 -12.48
CA LYS A 250 -18.03 2.44 -13.46
C LYS A 250 -18.30 3.81 -12.84
N ASP A 251 -19.17 3.86 -11.85
CA ASP A 251 -19.55 5.04 -11.09
C ASP A 251 -18.58 5.41 -9.97
N ALA A 252 -17.57 4.58 -9.70
CA ALA A 252 -16.49 4.93 -8.79
C ALA A 252 -15.61 6.02 -9.40
N ARG A 253 -15.08 6.91 -8.55
CA ARG A 253 -14.19 7.97 -8.98
C ARG A 253 -12.76 7.66 -8.56
N VAL A 254 -11.79 7.82 -9.47
CA VAL A 254 -10.39 7.45 -9.21
C VAL A 254 -9.41 8.54 -9.64
N LEU A 255 -8.60 9.01 -8.66
CA LEU A 255 -7.49 9.91 -8.91
C LEU A 255 -6.18 9.13 -8.85
N PHE A 256 -5.40 9.19 -9.93
CA PHE A 256 -4.08 8.58 -10.02
C PHE A 256 -3.00 9.65 -9.92
N LEU A 257 -2.12 9.52 -8.91
CA LEU A 257 -0.99 10.42 -8.66
C LEU A 257 0.31 9.63 -8.92
N TYR A 258 1.07 10.02 -9.92
CA TYR A 258 2.29 9.31 -10.31
C TYR A 258 3.47 10.25 -10.57
N GLY A 259 4.68 9.79 -10.20
CA GLY A 259 5.94 10.46 -10.48
C GLY A 259 6.55 10.02 -11.80
N GLU A 260 7.08 10.97 -12.57
CA GLU A 260 7.81 10.68 -13.82
C GLU A 260 9.13 9.95 -13.56
N HIS A 261 9.68 10.08 -12.34
CA HIS A 261 10.93 9.48 -11.91
C HIS A 261 10.77 8.33 -10.91
N ASP A 262 9.56 7.79 -10.75
CA ASP A 262 9.32 6.64 -9.88
C ASP A 262 10.00 5.38 -10.45
N VAL A 263 10.98 4.85 -9.73
CA VAL A 263 11.77 3.67 -10.13
C VAL A 263 11.11 2.35 -9.73
N PHE A 264 10.10 2.37 -8.86
CA PHE A 264 9.37 1.19 -8.39
C PHE A 264 8.04 1.02 -9.10
N SER A 265 7.27 2.10 -9.23
CA SER A 265 6.03 2.16 -10.00
C SER A 265 6.27 2.95 -11.28
N ILE A 266 7.08 2.38 -12.17
CA ILE A 266 7.59 3.07 -13.35
C ILE A 266 6.45 3.63 -14.23
N PRO A 267 6.66 4.79 -14.89
CA PRO A 267 5.63 5.51 -15.64
C PRO A 267 4.87 4.67 -16.67
N GLU A 268 5.56 3.78 -17.37
CA GLU A 268 4.92 2.86 -18.34
C GLU A 268 3.88 1.96 -17.67
N LYS A 269 4.21 1.39 -16.48
CA LYS A 269 3.31 0.52 -15.74
C LYS A 269 2.17 1.29 -15.07
N SER A 270 2.43 2.51 -14.65
CA SER A 270 1.42 3.42 -14.12
C SER A 270 0.38 3.78 -15.19
N ARG A 271 0.81 4.10 -16.42
CA ARG A 271 -0.10 4.29 -17.57
C ARG A 271 -0.91 3.03 -17.89
N GLN A 272 -0.27 1.85 -17.80
CA GLN A 272 -0.94 0.57 -18.02
C GLN A 272 -2.04 0.34 -16.98
N LEU A 273 -1.80 0.66 -15.69
CA LEU A 273 -2.78 0.52 -14.63
C LEU A 273 -3.95 1.50 -14.83
N PHE A 274 -3.66 2.77 -15.14
CA PHE A 274 -4.67 3.79 -15.46
C PHE A 274 -5.55 3.37 -16.64
N GLY A 275 -4.94 2.89 -17.74
CA GLY A 275 -5.67 2.41 -18.92
C GLY A 275 -6.56 1.20 -18.63
N ALA A 276 -6.19 0.35 -17.66
CA ALA A 276 -6.96 -0.83 -17.27
C ALA A 276 -8.12 -0.53 -16.32
N CYS A 277 -8.14 0.64 -15.69
CA CYS A 277 -9.20 1.06 -14.77
C CYS A 277 -10.51 1.26 -15.50
N SER A 278 -11.57 0.56 -15.07
CA SER A 278 -12.91 0.62 -15.68
C SER A 278 -13.79 1.77 -15.18
N ALA A 279 -13.34 2.54 -14.18
CA ALA A 279 -14.07 3.73 -13.74
C ALA A 279 -14.19 4.75 -14.88
N GLU A 280 -15.38 5.35 -15.02
CA GLU A 280 -15.67 6.37 -16.04
C GLU A 280 -15.11 7.74 -15.63
N ASP A 281 -15.24 8.12 -14.34
CA ASP A 281 -14.61 9.32 -13.78
C ASP A 281 -13.22 8.97 -13.19
N LYS A 282 -12.19 9.11 -14.01
CA LYS A 282 -10.80 8.91 -13.60
C LYS A 282 -9.90 10.02 -14.10
N LYS A 283 -8.99 10.47 -13.25
CA LYS A 283 -7.99 11.49 -13.57
C LYS A 283 -6.58 10.96 -13.31
N LEU A 284 -5.65 11.26 -14.19
CA LEU A 284 -4.22 10.95 -14.03
C LEU A 284 -3.43 12.26 -13.95
N VAL A 285 -2.67 12.39 -12.88
CA VAL A 285 -1.78 13.54 -12.64
C VAL A 285 -0.34 13.04 -12.57
N TRP A 286 0.53 13.68 -13.36
CA TRP A 286 1.96 13.42 -13.35
C TRP A 286 2.70 14.51 -12.56
N PHE A 287 3.71 14.08 -11.83
CA PHE A 287 4.62 14.94 -11.08
C PHE A 287 6.04 14.75 -11.61
N ASP A 288 6.67 15.86 -11.96
CA ASP A 288 8.04 15.93 -12.49
C ASP A 288 9.11 15.86 -11.41
N LYS A 289 8.73 16.04 -10.15
CA LYS A 289 9.61 15.97 -8.98
C LYS A 289 9.13 14.92 -7.99
N GLY A 290 10.05 14.42 -7.17
CA GLY A 290 9.79 13.38 -6.19
C GLY A 290 9.86 11.97 -6.75
N GLY A 291 10.43 11.08 -5.95
CA GLY A 291 10.46 9.65 -6.20
C GLY A 291 9.21 8.95 -5.70
N HIS A 292 9.30 7.62 -5.58
CA HIS A 292 8.23 6.77 -5.07
C HIS A 292 7.77 7.21 -3.67
N SER A 293 6.47 7.48 -3.50
CA SER A 293 5.84 7.92 -2.24
C SER A 293 6.33 9.27 -1.70
N HIS A 294 7.09 10.05 -2.48
CA HIS A 294 7.59 11.37 -2.11
C HIS A 294 7.06 12.49 -3.03
N LEU A 295 5.90 12.27 -3.67
CA LEU A 295 5.33 13.23 -4.61
C LEU A 295 4.89 14.51 -3.90
N ARG A 296 4.20 14.39 -2.76
CA ARG A 296 3.66 15.52 -2.01
C ARG A 296 4.77 16.44 -1.48
N ILE A 297 5.85 15.90 -0.88
CA ILE A 297 6.93 16.71 -0.29
C ILE A 297 7.63 17.58 -1.33
N ASN A 298 7.74 17.09 -2.55
CA ASN A 298 8.39 17.79 -3.66
C ASN A 298 7.43 18.68 -4.47
N ASN A 299 6.10 18.59 -4.26
CA ASN A 299 5.09 19.29 -5.04
C ASN A 299 3.86 19.67 -4.20
N THR A 300 4.04 20.09 -2.95
CA THR A 300 2.95 20.22 -1.97
C THR A 300 1.74 20.99 -2.51
N GLU A 301 1.94 22.18 -3.06
CA GLU A 301 0.85 23.02 -3.57
C GLU A 301 0.07 22.36 -4.72
N LYS A 302 0.77 21.74 -5.67
CA LYS A 302 0.15 21.04 -6.80
C LYS A 302 -0.59 19.80 -6.31
N TYR A 303 0.05 19.02 -5.46
CA TYR A 303 -0.50 17.78 -4.92
C TYR A 303 -1.80 18.03 -4.15
N ASP A 304 -1.77 18.97 -3.19
CA ASP A 304 -2.91 19.30 -2.35
C ASP A 304 -4.04 19.90 -3.19
N ARG A 305 -3.74 20.82 -4.13
CA ARG A 305 -4.72 21.36 -5.07
C ARG A 305 -5.39 20.28 -5.91
N GLU A 306 -4.63 19.30 -6.45
CA GLU A 306 -5.19 18.23 -7.26
C GLU A 306 -6.18 17.34 -6.49
N ILE A 307 -5.92 17.08 -5.20
CA ILE A 307 -6.84 16.38 -4.32
C ILE A 307 -8.09 17.24 -4.07
N VAL A 308 -7.92 18.48 -3.61
CA VAL A 308 -9.05 19.37 -3.28
C VAL A 308 -9.96 19.61 -4.49
N GLU A 309 -9.39 19.86 -5.66
CA GLU A 309 -10.17 20.06 -6.90
C GLU A 309 -10.88 18.79 -7.36
N PHE A 310 -10.29 17.61 -7.17
CA PHE A 310 -10.93 16.34 -7.50
C PHE A 310 -12.22 16.14 -6.71
N PHE A 311 -12.29 16.58 -5.47
CA PHE A 311 -13.46 16.45 -4.60
C PHE A 311 -14.46 17.60 -4.71
N LYS A 312 -14.13 18.71 -5.39
CA LYS A 312 -15.07 19.81 -5.69
C LYS A 312 -15.93 19.59 -6.93
N ARG A 313 -15.64 18.55 -7.71
CA ARG A 313 -16.37 18.19 -8.94
C ARG A 313 -17.71 17.48 -8.62
#